data_ccaf730c14cc7fdaa07c1e2562363510
#
_entry.id   ccaf730c14cc7fdaa07c1e2562363510
#
_cell.length_a   1.000
_cell.length_b   1.000
_cell.length_c   1.000
_cell.angle_alpha   90.00
_cell.angle_beta   90.00
_cell.angle_gamma   90.00
#
_symmetry.space_group_name_H-M   'P 1'
#
loop_
_entity.id
_entity.type
_entity.pdbx_description
1 polymer ?
#
loop_
_entity_poly.entity_id
_entity_poly.type
_entity_poly.pdbx_seq_one_letter_code
_entity_poly.pdbx_strand_id
1 'polypeptide(L)'
;MKLSKRGEYALRALIDLGIASELGWPMLQVSELATKEKLPIKFLEQIFTQLKAAGYVNSRRGKFGGYSLGRPMNRIKFGAVIRLIDGPLAPIRCVSATSYARCSCPDEAHCGLRMLMLDVRNAIAKLLDRYTLADIVDITLRKYRRDKVTPPFLHRSIPLGSTLSREGEPPIRVQGRVEAFKQFAAQGTARKARHLVNNV
;
A
#
# COMPACT_ATOMS: atom_id res chain seq x y z
N MET A 1 -8.91 -11.76 14.16
CA MET A 1 -8.27 -11.77 12.82
C MET A 1 -6.78 -11.51 13.02
N LYS A 2 -5.92 -12.34 12.46
CA LYS A 2 -4.47 -12.13 12.45
C LYS A 2 -4.07 -11.86 10.99
N LEU A 3 -3.41 -10.74 10.72
CA LEU A 3 -2.85 -10.47 9.40
C LEU A 3 -1.73 -11.48 9.13
N SER A 4 -1.76 -12.16 7.99
CA SER A 4 -0.68 -13.08 7.61
C SER A 4 0.59 -12.30 7.28
N LYS A 5 1.75 -12.96 7.35
CA LYS A 5 3.01 -12.35 6.89
C LYS A 5 2.94 -11.97 5.41
N ARG A 6 2.21 -12.73 4.62
CA ARG A 6 1.97 -12.43 3.21
C ARG A 6 1.15 -11.16 3.03
N GLY A 7 0.07 -11.00 3.78
CA GLY A 7 -0.75 -9.77 3.80
C GLY A 7 0.05 -8.56 4.28
N GLU A 8 0.81 -8.69 5.39
CA GLU A 8 1.68 -7.65 5.89
C GLU A 8 2.66 -7.16 4.82
N TYR A 9 3.35 -8.07 4.15
CA TYR A 9 4.35 -7.72 3.15
C TYR A 9 3.75 -7.18 1.84
N ALA A 10 2.55 -7.63 1.47
CA ALA A 10 1.82 -7.07 0.35
C ALA A 10 1.48 -5.58 0.58
N LEU A 11 1.03 -5.24 1.78
CA LEU A 11 0.73 -3.85 2.15
C LEU A 11 2.00 -3.00 2.20
N ARG A 12 3.09 -3.51 2.79
CA ARG A 12 4.39 -2.81 2.84
C ARG A 12 4.92 -2.54 1.43
N ALA A 13 4.90 -3.54 0.55
CA ALA A 13 5.34 -3.39 -0.85
C ALA A 13 4.50 -2.35 -1.62
N LEU A 14 3.19 -2.30 -1.40
CA LEU A 14 2.34 -1.27 -2.00
C LEU A 14 2.64 0.12 -1.46
N ILE A 15 2.91 0.26 -0.15
CA ILE A 15 3.32 1.54 0.45
C ILE A 15 4.64 2.00 -0.16
N ASP A 16 5.60 1.11 -0.34
CA ASP A 16 6.90 1.41 -0.95
C ASP A 16 6.76 1.88 -2.40
N LEU A 17 5.93 1.19 -3.20
CA LEU A 17 5.61 1.64 -4.56
C LEU A 17 4.93 3.01 -4.56
N GLY A 18 4.05 3.26 -3.61
CA GLY A 18 3.40 4.56 -3.44
C GLY A 18 4.40 5.67 -3.09
N ILE A 19 5.29 5.43 -2.11
CA ILE A 19 6.34 6.38 -1.72
C ILE A 19 7.26 6.66 -2.91
N ALA A 20 7.71 5.62 -3.62
CA ALA A 20 8.56 5.78 -4.78
C ALA A 20 7.87 6.59 -5.89
N SER A 21 6.59 6.35 -6.14
CA SER A 21 5.79 7.10 -7.10
C SER A 21 5.70 8.58 -6.75
N GLU A 22 5.46 8.93 -5.48
CA GLU A 22 5.43 10.32 -5.00
C GLU A 22 6.81 11.01 -5.09
N LEU A 23 7.88 10.23 -4.94
CA LEU A 23 9.25 10.73 -5.10
C LEU A 23 9.68 10.78 -6.59
N GLY A 24 8.77 10.48 -7.51
CA GLY A 24 8.99 10.55 -8.96
C GLY A 24 9.66 9.29 -9.55
N TRP A 25 9.65 8.18 -8.84
CA TRP A 25 10.07 6.88 -9.33
C TRP A 25 8.85 6.04 -9.72
N PRO A 26 8.51 5.97 -11.00
CA PRO A 26 7.27 5.29 -11.41
C PRO A 26 7.36 3.77 -11.24
N MET A 27 8.58 3.23 -11.05
CA MET A 27 8.82 1.79 -11.04
C MET A 27 9.97 1.42 -10.10
N LEU A 28 9.81 0.32 -9.35
CA LEU A 28 10.84 -0.29 -8.50
C LEU A 28 11.11 -1.72 -8.93
N GLN A 29 12.37 -2.14 -8.87
CA GLN A 29 12.74 -3.54 -9.06
C GLN A 29 12.39 -4.36 -7.81
N VAL A 30 12.04 -5.62 -8.00
CA VAL A 30 11.73 -6.52 -6.86
C VAL A 30 12.92 -6.69 -5.92
N SER A 31 14.15 -6.65 -6.45
CA SER A 31 15.39 -6.71 -5.67
C SER A 31 15.55 -5.52 -4.73
N GLU A 32 15.16 -4.31 -5.15
CA GLU A 32 15.21 -3.12 -4.31
C GLU A 32 14.23 -3.21 -3.15
N LEU A 33 13.01 -3.67 -3.44
CA LEU A 33 11.99 -3.93 -2.42
C LEU A 33 12.43 -5.05 -1.46
N ALA A 34 13.01 -6.13 -2.00
CA ALA A 34 13.51 -7.26 -1.21
C ALA A 34 14.62 -6.82 -0.24
N THR A 35 15.55 -6.00 -0.72
CA THR A 35 16.65 -5.45 0.10
C THR A 35 16.12 -4.53 1.20
N LYS A 36 15.22 -3.59 0.85
CA LYS A 36 14.64 -2.66 1.81
C LYS A 36 13.84 -3.39 2.88
N GLU A 37 12.99 -4.32 2.47
CA GLU A 37 12.09 -5.04 3.36
C GLU A 37 12.74 -6.26 4.04
N LYS A 38 13.99 -6.60 3.68
CA LYS A 38 14.75 -7.77 4.15
C LYS A 38 13.98 -9.07 3.93
N LEU A 39 13.47 -9.25 2.71
CA LEU A 39 12.63 -10.39 2.32
C LEU A 39 13.25 -11.17 1.16
N PRO A 40 13.01 -12.49 1.08
CA PRO A 40 13.39 -13.26 -0.09
C PRO A 40 12.68 -12.76 -1.36
N ILE A 41 13.41 -12.58 -2.45
CA ILE A 41 12.87 -12.11 -3.74
C ILE A 41 11.71 -12.99 -4.22
N LYS A 42 11.88 -14.30 -4.19
CA LYS A 42 10.84 -15.28 -4.62
C LYS A 42 9.52 -15.13 -3.86
N PHE A 43 9.60 -14.77 -2.58
CA PHE A 43 8.41 -14.55 -1.78
C PHE A 43 7.65 -13.27 -2.21
N LEU A 44 8.38 -12.19 -2.48
CA LEU A 44 7.79 -10.96 -3.02
C LEU A 44 7.20 -11.16 -4.42
N GLU A 45 7.86 -11.92 -5.29
CA GLU A 45 7.35 -12.24 -6.63
C GLU A 45 6.00 -12.96 -6.58
N GLN A 46 5.80 -13.88 -5.63
CA GLN A 46 4.51 -14.55 -5.42
C GLN A 46 3.41 -13.56 -4.99
N ILE A 47 3.75 -12.62 -4.11
CA ILE A 47 2.83 -11.55 -3.68
C ILE A 47 2.48 -10.67 -4.88
N PHE A 48 3.48 -10.22 -5.63
CA PHE A 48 3.28 -9.37 -6.79
C PHE A 48 2.48 -10.06 -7.91
N THR A 49 2.60 -11.38 -8.06
CA THR A 49 1.78 -12.15 -9.01
C THR A 49 0.30 -12.02 -8.68
N GLN A 50 -0.09 -12.13 -7.40
CA GLN A 50 -1.48 -11.94 -6.99
C GLN A 50 -1.95 -10.48 -7.12
N LEU A 51 -1.12 -9.53 -6.69
CA LEU A 51 -1.43 -8.10 -6.81
C LEU A 51 -1.60 -7.68 -8.27
N LYS A 52 -0.79 -8.24 -9.18
CA LYS A 52 -0.87 -7.99 -10.62
C LYS A 52 -2.15 -8.59 -11.22
N ALA A 53 -2.48 -9.83 -10.89
CA ALA A 53 -3.71 -10.48 -11.36
C ALA A 53 -4.96 -9.69 -10.97
N ALA A 54 -4.95 -9.06 -9.78
CA ALA A 54 -6.02 -8.20 -9.30
C ALA A 54 -5.91 -6.72 -9.79
N GLY A 55 -4.91 -6.37 -10.61
CA GLY A 55 -4.73 -5.04 -11.18
C GLY A 55 -4.28 -3.96 -10.18
N TYR A 56 -3.70 -4.34 -9.03
CA TYR A 56 -3.11 -3.39 -8.09
C TYR A 56 -1.74 -2.91 -8.52
N VAL A 57 -1.01 -3.74 -9.25
CA VAL A 57 0.31 -3.43 -9.78
C VAL A 57 0.43 -3.84 -11.24
N ASN A 58 1.31 -3.16 -11.97
CA ASN A 58 1.79 -3.54 -13.29
C ASN A 58 3.23 -4.02 -13.18
N SER A 59 3.67 -4.84 -14.13
CA SER A 59 5.06 -5.26 -14.24
C SER A 59 5.60 -5.04 -15.64
N ARG A 60 6.86 -4.58 -15.72
CA ARG A 60 7.61 -4.46 -16.96
C ARG A 60 8.89 -5.29 -16.86
N ARG A 61 9.20 -6.06 -17.89
CA ARG A 61 10.42 -6.87 -17.98
C ARG A 61 11.60 -6.04 -18.47
N GLY A 62 12.83 -6.52 -18.23
CA GLY A 62 14.08 -5.96 -18.73
C GLY A 62 14.92 -5.27 -17.67
N LYS A 63 16.12 -4.81 -18.05
CA LYS A 63 17.11 -4.17 -17.18
C LYS A 63 16.55 -2.96 -16.39
N PHE A 64 15.62 -2.23 -17.00
CA PHE A 64 14.93 -1.08 -16.41
C PHE A 64 13.46 -1.41 -16.07
N GLY A 65 13.15 -2.70 -15.95
CA GLY A 65 11.84 -3.18 -15.57
C GLY A 65 11.62 -3.12 -14.05
N GLY A 66 10.48 -3.66 -13.63
CA GLY A 66 10.09 -3.70 -12.23
C GLY A 66 8.58 -3.67 -12.08
N TYR A 67 8.14 -3.21 -10.93
CA TYR A 67 6.73 -3.07 -10.58
C TYR A 67 6.36 -1.60 -10.37
N SER A 68 5.16 -1.24 -10.81
CA SER A 68 4.52 0.05 -10.60
C SER A 68 3.10 -0.14 -10.10
N LEU A 69 2.48 0.91 -9.56
CA LEU A 69 1.06 0.87 -9.24
C LEU A 69 0.23 0.70 -10.51
N GLY A 70 -0.76 -0.20 -10.46
CA GLY A 70 -1.67 -0.49 -11.58
C GLY A 70 -2.91 0.41 -11.61
N ARG A 71 -3.16 1.14 -10.51
CA ARG A 71 -4.28 2.07 -10.37
C ARG A 71 -3.91 3.24 -9.45
N PRO A 72 -4.67 4.36 -9.47
CA PRO A 72 -4.45 5.50 -8.58
C PRO A 72 -4.49 5.09 -7.11
N MET A 73 -3.57 5.64 -6.28
CA MET A 73 -3.42 5.30 -4.86
C MET A 73 -4.69 5.51 -4.04
N ASN A 74 -5.50 6.53 -4.38
CA ASN A 74 -6.78 6.80 -3.73
C ASN A 74 -7.87 5.75 -4.03
N ARG A 75 -7.63 4.86 -5.01
CA ARG A 75 -8.51 3.72 -5.33
C ARG A 75 -8.00 2.38 -4.77
N ILE A 76 -6.90 2.37 -4.06
CA ILE A 76 -6.34 1.18 -3.41
C ILE A 76 -6.69 1.23 -1.93
N LYS A 77 -7.72 0.50 -1.52
CA LYS A 77 -8.16 0.40 -0.13
C LYS A 77 -7.46 -0.76 0.57
N PHE A 78 -7.01 -0.56 1.80
CA PHE A 78 -6.31 -1.58 2.57
C PHE A 78 -7.15 -2.83 2.82
N GLY A 79 -8.45 -2.65 3.13
CA GLY A 79 -9.36 -3.77 3.33
C GLY A 79 -9.51 -4.65 2.09
N ALA A 80 -9.51 -4.05 0.89
CA ALA A 80 -9.59 -4.81 -0.37
C ALA A 80 -8.32 -5.63 -0.63
N VAL A 81 -7.14 -5.07 -0.34
CA VAL A 81 -5.86 -5.79 -0.49
C VAL A 81 -5.76 -6.95 0.51
N ILE A 82 -6.17 -6.73 1.77
CA ILE A 82 -6.16 -7.79 2.78
C ILE A 82 -7.11 -8.93 2.38
N ARG A 83 -8.32 -8.62 1.90
CA ARG A 83 -9.25 -9.64 1.42
C ARG A 83 -8.71 -10.44 0.24
N LEU A 84 -7.94 -9.80 -0.63
CA LEU A 84 -7.31 -10.47 -1.76
C LEU A 84 -6.26 -11.49 -1.31
N ILE A 85 -5.42 -11.12 -0.33
CA ILE A 85 -4.26 -11.91 0.06
C ILE A 85 -4.60 -12.92 1.17
N ASP A 86 -5.34 -12.48 2.18
CA ASP A 86 -5.60 -13.24 3.42
C ASP A 86 -7.02 -13.81 3.48
N GLY A 87 -7.88 -13.37 2.57
CA GLY A 87 -9.28 -13.75 2.60
C GLY A 87 -10.16 -12.86 3.50
N PRO A 88 -11.29 -13.37 3.97
CA PRO A 88 -12.31 -12.58 4.65
C PRO A 88 -11.83 -11.88 5.91
N LEU A 89 -12.28 -10.62 6.10
CA LEU A 89 -12.05 -9.86 7.33
C LEU A 89 -13.01 -10.32 8.45
N ALA A 90 -13.03 -11.59 8.77
CA ALA A 90 -13.96 -12.14 9.75
C ALA A 90 -13.20 -12.87 10.87
N PRO A 91 -13.46 -12.56 12.15
CA PRO A 91 -12.82 -13.25 13.27
C PRO A 91 -13.24 -14.74 13.34
N ILE A 92 -14.49 -15.04 13.00
CA ILE A 92 -15.07 -16.38 12.94
C ILE A 92 -15.88 -16.55 11.66
N ARG A 93 -16.01 -17.80 11.17
CA ARG A 93 -16.63 -18.07 9.86
C ARG A 93 -18.10 -17.70 9.76
N CYS A 94 -18.88 -17.89 10.83
CA CYS A 94 -20.32 -17.60 10.84
C CYS A 94 -20.67 -16.11 10.76
N VAL A 95 -19.69 -15.19 10.86
CA VAL A 95 -19.87 -13.76 10.61
C VAL A 95 -19.19 -13.28 9.33
N SER A 96 -18.63 -14.18 8.52
CA SER A 96 -18.00 -13.80 7.25
C SER A 96 -19.06 -13.34 6.24
N ALA A 97 -18.79 -12.21 5.56
CA ALA A 97 -19.66 -11.70 4.50
C ALA A 97 -19.46 -12.42 3.15
N THR A 98 -18.26 -12.97 2.92
CA THR A 98 -17.87 -13.54 1.61
C THR A 98 -17.60 -15.04 1.67
N SER A 99 -17.37 -15.60 2.86
CA SER A 99 -17.05 -17.02 3.07
C SER A 99 -17.73 -17.51 4.34
N TYR A 100 -19.06 -17.30 4.41
CA TYR A 100 -19.87 -17.79 5.50
C TYR A 100 -19.75 -19.32 5.60
N ALA A 101 -19.60 -19.81 6.82
CA ALA A 101 -19.79 -21.21 7.14
C ALA A 101 -20.49 -21.32 8.49
N ARG A 102 -21.50 -22.18 8.55
CA ARG A 102 -22.27 -22.45 9.77
C ARG A 102 -21.31 -22.88 10.88
N CYS A 103 -21.52 -22.38 12.09
CA CYS A 103 -20.78 -22.83 13.26
C CYS A 103 -21.35 -24.15 13.81
N SER A 104 -20.59 -24.75 14.72
CA SER A 104 -21.06 -25.91 15.50
C SER A 104 -21.98 -25.55 16.66
N CYS A 105 -22.36 -24.28 16.79
CA CYS A 105 -23.25 -23.81 17.86
C CYS A 105 -24.63 -24.45 17.70
N PRO A 106 -25.28 -24.91 18.78
CA PRO A 106 -26.61 -25.49 18.73
C PRO A 106 -27.68 -24.49 18.29
N ASP A 107 -27.50 -23.20 18.65
CA ASP A 107 -28.40 -22.10 18.25
C ASP A 107 -27.57 -20.92 17.75
N GLU A 108 -27.46 -20.80 16.45
CA GLU A 108 -26.74 -19.68 15.81
C GLU A 108 -27.57 -18.37 15.84
N ALA A 109 -28.88 -18.46 15.81
CA ALA A 109 -29.76 -17.31 15.75
C ALA A 109 -29.70 -16.45 17.02
N HIS A 110 -29.56 -17.10 18.19
CA HIS A 110 -29.51 -16.44 19.50
C HIS A 110 -28.09 -16.41 20.10
N CYS A 111 -27.07 -16.64 19.28
CA CYS A 111 -25.68 -16.69 19.75
C CYS A 111 -25.13 -15.30 20.03
N GLY A 112 -24.98 -14.94 21.30
CA GLY A 112 -24.38 -13.66 21.73
C GLY A 112 -22.95 -13.46 21.27
N LEU A 113 -22.14 -14.54 21.18
CA LEU A 113 -20.79 -14.46 20.61
C LEU A 113 -20.80 -14.06 19.14
N ARG A 114 -21.73 -14.60 18.36
CA ARG A 114 -21.91 -14.24 16.96
C ARG A 114 -22.27 -12.76 16.79
N MET A 115 -23.15 -12.23 17.63
CA MET A 115 -23.53 -10.79 17.63
C MET A 115 -22.29 -9.92 17.89
N LEU A 116 -21.53 -10.21 18.94
CA LEU A 116 -20.30 -9.47 19.24
C LEU A 116 -19.27 -9.56 18.11
N MET A 117 -19.04 -10.75 17.55
CA MET A 117 -18.06 -10.93 16.47
C MET A 117 -18.51 -10.29 15.15
N LEU A 118 -19.82 -10.12 14.93
CA LEU A 118 -20.36 -9.37 13.81
C LEU A 118 -19.99 -7.88 13.92
N ASP A 119 -20.13 -7.29 15.10
CA ASP A 119 -19.76 -5.89 15.36
C ASP A 119 -18.25 -5.68 15.21
N VAL A 120 -17.43 -6.59 15.76
CA VAL A 120 -15.97 -6.56 15.57
C VAL A 120 -15.60 -6.63 14.08
N ARG A 121 -16.20 -7.55 13.32
CA ARG A 121 -15.98 -7.64 11.87
C ARG A 121 -16.35 -6.33 11.17
N ASN A 122 -17.51 -5.76 11.49
CA ASN A 122 -17.99 -4.52 10.87
C ASN A 122 -17.07 -3.34 11.19
N ALA A 123 -16.61 -3.21 12.43
CA ALA A 123 -15.67 -2.18 12.85
C ALA A 123 -14.33 -2.29 12.11
N ILE A 124 -13.75 -3.49 12.04
CA ILE A 124 -12.51 -3.75 11.31
C ILE A 124 -12.68 -3.44 9.82
N ALA A 125 -13.74 -3.93 9.18
CA ALA A 125 -14.01 -3.70 7.77
C ALA A 125 -14.16 -2.20 7.47
N LYS A 126 -14.97 -1.49 8.27
CA LYS A 126 -15.19 -0.04 8.13
C LYS A 126 -13.89 0.73 8.23
N LEU A 127 -13.03 0.39 9.20
CA LEU A 127 -11.74 1.06 9.39
C LEU A 127 -10.81 0.80 8.19
N LEU A 128 -10.61 -0.46 7.79
CA LEU A 128 -9.68 -0.82 6.72
C LEU A 128 -10.16 -0.37 5.34
N ASP A 129 -11.47 -0.26 5.11
CA ASP A 129 -12.03 0.23 3.86
C ASP A 129 -12.06 1.78 3.77
N ARG A 130 -11.89 2.46 4.90
CA ARG A 130 -11.73 3.92 4.97
C ARG A 130 -10.38 4.37 4.47
N TYR A 131 -9.30 3.68 4.85
CA TYR A 131 -7.94 4.07 4.50
C TYR A 131 -7.56 3.62 3.10
N THR A 132 -7.06 4.56 2.31
CA THR A 132 -6.49 4.32 0.98
C THR A 132 -4.95 4.30 1.06
N LEU A 133 -4.32 3.78 0.01
CA LEU A 133 -2.86 3.85 -0.11
C LEU A 133 -2.36 5.30 -0.12
N ALA A 134 -3.10 6.22 -0.74
CA ALA A 134 -2.76 7.65 -0.74
C ALA A 134 -2.68 8.22 0.67
N ASP A 135 -3.64 7.90 1.55
CA ASP A 135 -3.66 8.38 2.92
C ASP A 135 -2.43 7.91 3.71
N ILE A 136 -2.08 6.64 3.57
CA ILE A 136 -0.95 6.06 4.33
C ILE A 136 0.40 6.54 3.78
N VAL A 137 0.55 6.68 2.47
CA VAL A 137 1.75 7.24 1.86
C VAL A 137 1.96 8.68 2.31
N ASP A 138 0.92 9.52 2.29
CA ASP A 138 0.98 10.91 2.76
C ASP A 138 1.37 10.99 4.24
N ILE A 139 0.71 10.21 5.11
CA ILE A 139 1.06 10.14 6.54
C ILE A 139 2.53 9.71 6.72
N THR A 140 2.98 8.71 5.95
CA THR A 140 4.35 8.21 6.05
C THR A 140 5.36 9.26 5.62
N LEU A 141 5.14 9.94 4.49
CA LEU A 141 6.01 11.00 4.00
C LEU A 141 6.04 12.22 4.94
N ARG A 142 4.90 12.55 5.58
CA ARG A 142 4.87 13.60 6.63
C ARG A 142 5.72 13.21 7.84
N LYS A 143 5.71 11.95 8.28
CA LYS A 143 6.58 11.46 9.37
C LYS A 143 8.05 11.60 9.00
N TYR A 144 8.47 11.17 7.80
CA TYR A 144 9.84 11.35 7.34
C TYR A 144 10.29 12.80 7.39
N ARG A 145 9.42 13.74 6.94
CA ARG A 145 9.69 15.19 6.99
C ARG A 145 9.81 15.71 8.42
N ARG A 146 8.86 15.37 9.27
CA ARG A 146 8.84 15.80 10.68
C ARG A 146 10.10 15.36 11.41
N ASP A 147 10.49 14.11 11.21
CA ASP A 147 11.60 13.49 11.91
C ASP A 147 12.96 13.79 11.22
N LYS A 148 12.95 14.57 10.13
CA LYS A 148 14.12 14.94 9.31
C LYS A 148 14.92 13.71 8.81
N VAL A 149 14.23 12.60 8.58
CA VAL A 149 14.79 11.35 8.07
C VAL A 149 14.59 11.29 6.56
N THR A 150 15.63 10.89 5.84
CA THR A 150 15.56 10.71 4.38
C THR A 150 14.63 9.55 4.03
N PRO A 151 13.57 9.77 3.23
CA PRO A 151 12.71 8.68 2.81
C PRO A 151 13.45 7.68 1.93
N PRO A 152 13.02 6.40 1.92
CA PRO A 152 13.61 5.38 1.05
C PRO A 152 13.49 5.81 -0.41
N PHE A 153 14.42 5.34 -1.25
CA PHE A 153 14.46 5.61 -2.70
C PHE A 153 14.83 7.06 -3.10
N LEU A 154 15.05 8.00 -2.18
CA LEU A 154 15.38 9.38 -2.53
C LEU A 154 16.73 9.50 -3.28
N HIS A 155 17.72 8.68 -2.93
CA HIS A 155 19.07 8.70 -3.50
C HIS A 155 19.30 7.64 -4.59
N ARG A 156 18.25 7.16 -5.22
CA ARG A 156 18.39 6.22 -6.32
C ARG A 156 19.07 6.89 -7.51
N SER A 157 20.20 6.34 -7.96
CA SER A 157 20.84 6.78 -9.21
C SER A 157 19.99 6.35 -10.40
N ILE A 158 19.67 7.28 -11.31
CA ILE A 158 19.04 6.92 -12.58
C ILE A 158 20.12 6.29 -13.46
N PRO A 159 19.96 5.07 -13.97
CA PRO A 159 20.85 4.57 -15.01
C PRO A 159 20.78 5.50 -16.21
N LEU A 160 21.93 6.06 -16.62
CA LEU A 160 22.04 6.80 -17.88
C LEU A 160 21.51 5.91 -19.01
N GLY A 161 20.40 6.28 -19.64
CA GLY A 161 19.81 5.55 -20.76
C GLY A 161 18.34 5.15 -20.61
N SER A 162 17.68 5.43 -19.47
CA SER A 162 16.23 5.24 -19.34
C SER A 162 15.47 6.47 -19.83
N THR A 163 15.44 6.71 -21.14
CA THR A 163 14.46 7.60 -21.75
C THR A 163 13.10 6.90 -21.71
N LEU A 164 12.32 7.16 -20.68
CA LEU A 164 10.89 6.91 -20.68
C LEU A 164 10.21 8.07 -21.40
N SER A 165 10.43 8.14 -22.71
CA SER A 165 9.62 8.99 -23.57
C SER A 165 8.39 8.19 -23.98
N ARG A 166 7.22 8.56 -23.43
CA ARG A 166 6.01 8.52 -24.26
C ARG A 166 6.20 9.58 -25.32
N GLU A 167 6.00 9.24 -26.57
CA GLU A 167 6.00 10.22 -27.66
C GLU A 167 5.06 11.37 -27.28
N GLY A 168 5.62 12.58 -27.08
CA GLY A 168 4.87 13.79 -26.75
C GLY A 168 5.09 14.43 -25.38
N GLU A 169 5.80 13.81 -24.42
CA GLU A 169 6.12 14.46 -23.15
C GLU A 169 7.60 14.87 -23.05
N PRO A 170 7.89 16.11 -22.57
CA PRO A 170 9.27 16.57 -22.43
C PRO A 170 10.04 15.74 -21.39
N PRO A 171 11.37 15.54 -21.56
CA PRO A 171 12.19 14.75 -20.66
C PRO A 171 12.17 15.36 -19.26
N ILE A 172 11.78 14.57 -18.27
CA ILE A 172 11.71 14.99 -16.87
C ILE A 172 13.15 15.20 -16.36
N ARG A 173 13.57 16.46 -16.23
CA ARG A 173 14.90 16.84 -15.70
C ARG A 173 15.05 16.45 -14.22
N VAL A 174 16.06 15.63 -13.93
CA VAL A 174 16.34 15.08 -12.59
C VAL A 174 16.70 16.16 -11.56
N GLN A 175 17.33 17.26 -11.98
CA GLN A 175 17.71 18.38 -11.10
C GLN A 175 16.52 19.07 -10.42
N GLY A 176 15.31 19.12 -11.06
CA GLY A 176 14.12 19.67 -10.44
C GLY A 176 13.50 18.83 -9.31
N ARG A 177 13.91 17.59 -9.11
CA ARG A 177 13.28 16.66 -8.17
C ARG A 177 13.84 16.75 -6.74
N VAL A 178 15.11 17.02 -6.59
CA VAL A 178 15.70 17.34 -5.28
C VAL A 178 15.19 18.70 -4.81
N GLU A 179 15.04 19.66 -5.75
CA GLU A 179 14.40 20.95 -5.50
C GLU A 179 12.90 20.82 -5.21
N ALA A 180 12.18 19.97 -5.95
CA ALA A 180 10.76 19.69 -5.67
C ALA A 180 10.55 19.08 -4.29
N PHE A 181 11.47 18.19 -3.82
CA PHE A 181 11.43 17.67 -2.45
C PHE A 181 11.77 18.75 -1.42
N LYS A 182 12.77 19.62 -1.70
CA LYS A 182 13.09 20.77 -0.86
C LYS A 182 11.92 21.77 -0.81
N GLN A 183 11.29 22.07 -1.95
CA GLN A 183 10.08 22.89 -2.03
C GLN A 183 8.88 22.22 -1.37
N PHE A 184 8.69 20.92 -1.55
CA PHE A 184 7.68 20.13 -0.88
C PHE A 184 7.91 20.04 0.64
N ALA A 185 9.16 20.01 1.09
CA ALA A 185 9.53 20.12 2.51
C ALA A 185 9.30 21.55 3.06
N ALA A 186 9.47 22.59 2.24
CA ALA A 186 9.25 23.99 2.61
C ALA A 186 7.76 24.40 2.58
N GLN A 187 6.95 23.81 1.71
CA GLN A 187 5.51 24.08 1.58
C GLN A 187 4.64 23.36 2.62
N GLY A 188 5.25 22.58 3.53
CA GLY A 188 4.56 21.79 4.57
C GLY A 188 3.80 22.59 5.63
N THR A 189 3.69 23.91 5.51
CA THR A 189 3.01 24.80 6.48
C THR A 189 1.62 25.27 6.07
N ALA A 190 1.11 24.98 4.88
CA ALA A 190 -0.09 25.65 4.35
C ALA A 190 -1.32 24.78 4.06
N ARG A 191 -1.34 23.46 4.33
CA ARG A 191 -2.57 22.67 4.23
C ARG A 191 -3.00 22.10 5.57
N LYS A 192 -3.87 22.88 6.26
CA LYS A 192 -4.54 22.53 7.51
C LYS A 192 -5.08 21.09 7.50
N ALA A 193 -4.51 20.25 8.38
CA ALA A 193 -5.06 18.99 8.81
C ALA A 193 -6.35 19.23 9.61
N ARG A 194 -7.50 19.23 8.96
CA ARG A 194 -8.80 19.00 9.63
C ARG A 194 -9.15 17.54 9.36
N HIS A 195 -9.30 16.75 10.40
CA HIS A 195 -9.94 15.44 10.54
C HIS A 195 -9.13 14.20 10.96
N LEU A 196 -7.93 14.28 11.50
CA LEU A 196 -7.29 13.04 12.00
C LEU A 196 -6.63 13.13 13.38
N VAL A 197 -6.82 14.21 14.15
CA VAL A 197 -6.16 14.38 15.47
C VAL A 197 -7.11 14.27 16.66
N ASN A 198 -8.42 14.19 16.47
CA ASN A 198 -9.36 14.05 17.58
C ASN A 198 -9.99 12.66 17.57
N ASN A 199 -9.28 11.64 17.97
CA ASN A 199 -9.76 10.39 18.56
C ASN A 199 -8.60 9.40 18.71
N VAL A 200 -7.77 9.64 19.71
CA VAL A 200 -7.11 8.61 20.52
C VAL A 200 -7.25 9.04 21.96
#